data_151c3441bc3e8b6ef064484a550240a0
#
_entry.id   151c3441bc3e8b6ef064484a550240a0
#
_cell.length_a   1.000
_cell.length_b   1.000
_cell.length_c   1.000
_cell.angle_alpha   90.00
_cell.angle_beta   90.00
_cell.angle_gamma   90.00
#
_symmetry.space_group_name_H-M   'P 1'
#
loop_
_entity.id
_entity.type
_entity.pdbx_description
1 polymer ?
#
loop_
_entity_poly.entity_id
_entity_poly.type
_entity_poly.pdbx_seq_one_letter_code
_entity_poly.pdbx_strand_id
1 'polypeptide(L)'
;MKPTHSAKSCGFTLVEVLVALAIVAVALAAGLQASGALTRHVQRHSDMVLAQLCAENELVRLRLQRRLPDTGDIETPCEQAGQSLTLTVSVRTTPNPNFRRVDAKVSREASPIWRLTTILGRY
;
A
#
# COMPACT_ATOMS: atom_id res chain seq x y z
N MET A 1 54.62 43.22 31.90
CA MET A 1 53.76 42.32 32.68
C MET A 1 52.46 42.12 31.92
N LYS A 2 52.21 40.90 31.37
CA LYS A 2 51.01 40.59 30.60
C LYS A 2 49.99 39.94 31.54
N PRO A 3 48.75 40.39 31.60
CA PRO A 3 47.74 39.73 32.43
C PRO A 3 47.29 38.43 31.75
N THR A 4 47.52 37.32 32.42
CA THR A 4 46.96 36.03 32.06
C THR A 4 45.48 36.00 32.37
N HIS A 5 44.64 36.06 31.32
CA HIS A 5 43.21 35.79 31.45
C HIS A 5 43.03 34.30 31.79
N SER A 6 42.69 34.02 33.05
CA SER A 6 42.23 32.73 33.49
C SER A 6 40.82 32.50 32.87
N ALA A 7 40.75 31.64 31.89
CA ALA A 7 39.46 31.19 31.33
C ALA A 7 38.74 30.39 32.42
N LYS A 8 37.62 30.91 32.92
CA LYS A 8 36.70 30.19 33.83
C LYS A 8 36.16 29.01 33.00
N SER A 9 36.51 27.81 33.36
CA SER A 9 35.88 26.59 32.87
C SER A 9 34.46 26.49 33.47
N CYS A 10 33.43 26.81 32.70
CA CYS A 10 32.05 26.55 33.07
C CYS A 10 31.78 25.05 32.88
N GLY A 11 31.62 24.32 33.98
CA GLY A 11 31.14 22.92 33.96
C GLY A 11 29.64 22.89 33.73
N PHE A 12 29.13 21.81 33.14
CA PHE A 12 27.69 21.53 32.98
C PHE A 12 27.04 21.18 34.33
N THR A 13 25.83 21.61 34.54
CA THR A 13 25.04 21.23 35.72
C THR A 13 24.38 19.86 35.50
N LEU A 14 24.14 19.10 36.57
CA LEU A 14 23.44 17.83 36.52
C LEU A 14 22.07 17.95 35.86
N VAL A 15 21.33 19.01 36.18
CA VAL A 15 19.98 19.31 35.63
C VAL A 15 20.06 19.54 34.13
N GLU A 16 21.08 20.25 33.65
CA GLU A 16 21.28 20.51 32.21
C GLU A 16 21.50 19.22 31.43
N VAL A 17 22.31 18.30 31.96
CA VAL A 17 22.52 16.97 31.36
C VAL A 17 21.23 16.15 31.37
N LEU A 18 20.46 16.16 32.44
CA LEU A 18 19.19 15.44 32.53
C LEU A 18 18.16 16.00 31.52
N VAL A 19 18.07 17.32 31.37
CA VAL A 19 17.16 17.94 30.39
C VAL A 19 17.60 17.58 28.95
N ALA A 20 18.90 17.64 28.66
CA ALA A 20 19.41 17.27 27.36
C ALA A 20 19.11 15.82 27.01
N LEU A 21 19.31 14.89 27.94
CA LEU A 21 18.97 13.47 27.76
C LEU A 21 17.47 13.25 27.55
N ALA A 22 16.61 13.96 28.29
CA ALA A 22 15.16 13.89 28.11
C ALA A 22 14.73 14.34 26.71
N ILE A 23 15.29 15.44 26.20
CA ILE A 23 15.00 15.94 24.85
C ILE A 23 15.43 14.92 23.80
N VAL A 24 16.65 14.36 23.92
CA VAL A 24 17.17 13.34 22.98
C VAL A 24 16.28 12.09 23.03
N ALA A 25 15.89 11.62 24.20
CA ALA A 25 15.00 10.46 24.33
C ALA A 25 13.67 10.65 23.62
N VAL A 26 13.03 11.81 23.78
CA VAL A 26 11.76 12.14 23.10
C VAL A 26 11.97 12.22 21.59
N ALA A 27 13.04 12.86 21.12
CA ALA A 27 13.34 12.97 19.71
C ALA A 27 13.57 11.58 19.06
N LEU A 28 14.29 10.69 19.72
CA LEU A 28 14.50 9.31 19.25
C LEU A 28 13.23 8.51 19.22
N ALA A 29 12.39 8.60 20.25
CA ALA A 29 11.10 7.92 20.30
C ALA A 29 10.18 8.37 19.15
N ALA A 30 10.10 9.67 18.89
CA ALA A 30 9.34 10.23 17.77
C ALA A 30 9.88 9.74 16.40
N GLY A 31 11.20 9.69 16.23
CA GLY A 31 11.85 9.19 15.03
C GLY A 31 11.54 7.72 14.74
N LEU A 32 11.57 6.87 15.76
CA LEU A 32 11.22 5.45 15.64
C LEU A 32 9.74 5.25 15.25
N GLN A 33 8.83 6.03 15.81
CA GLN A 33 7.42 5.97 15.45
C GLN A 33 7.18 6.39 14.00
N ALA A 34 7.83 7.45 13.55
CA ALA A 34 7.72 7.92 12.17
C ALA A 34 8.26 6.88 11.17
N SER A 35 9.38 6.24 11.46
CA SER A 35 9.97 5.18 10.63
C SER A 35 9.04 3.97 10.52
N GLY A 36 8.43 3.54 11.63
CA GLY A 36 7.48 2.42 11.63
C GLY A 36 6.19 2.72 10.83
N ALA A 37 5.70 3.96 10.87
CA ALA A 37 4.57 4.37 10.06
C ALA A 37 4.91 4.33 8.56
N LEU A 38 6.07 4.82 8.17
CA LEU A 38 6.54 4.81 6.78
C LEU A 38 6.65 3.40 6.22
N THR A 39 7.22 2.46 6.96
CA THR A 39 7.33 1.06 6.55
C THR A 39 5.96 0.43 6.28
N ARG A 40 4.97 0.68 7.14
CA ARG A 40 3.60 0.19 6.92
C ARG A 40 2.93 0.80 5.68
N HIS A 41 3.21 2.07 5.37
CA HIS A 41 2.72 2.72 4.16
C HIS A 41 3.30 2.11 2.90
N VAL A 42 4.60 1.87 2.87
CA VAL A 42 5.29 1.23 1.73
C VAL A 42 4.72 -0.17 1.47
N GLN A 43 4.50 -0.96 2.52
CA GLN A 43 3.93 -2.30 2.37
C GLN A 43 2.52 -2.27 1.77
N ARG A 44 1.65 -1.39 2.27
CA ARG A 44 0.29 -1.23 1.72
C ARG A 44 0.31 -0.79 0.26
N HIS A 45 1.21 0.11 -0.09
CA HIS A 45 1.35 0.58 -1.47
C HIS A 45 1.80 -0.56 -2.40
N SER A 46 2.77 -1.35 -1.98
CA SER A 46 3.21 -2.54 -2.71
C SER A 46 2.06 -3.52 -2.95
N ASP A 47 1.28 -3.81 -1.90
CA ASP A 47 0.12 -4.71 -2.00
C ASP A 47 -0.93 -4.19 -2.99
N MET A 48 -1.20 -2.89 -3.00
CA MET A 48 -2.13 -2.27 -3.96
C MET A 48 -1.64 -2.41 -5.40
N VAL A 49 -0.36 -2.16 -5.67
CA VAL A 49 0.22 -2.28 -7.02
C VAL A 49 0.12 -3.72 -7.52
N LEU A 50 0.45 -4.70 -6.69
CA LEU A 50 0.35 -6.11 -7.06
C LEU A 50 -1.10 -6.54 -7.31
N ALA A 51 -2.03 -6.08 -6.47
CA ALA A 51 -3.45 -6.34 -6.65
C ALA A 51 -4.00 -5.69 -7.93
N GLN A 52 -3.57 -4.47 -8.24
CA GLN A 52 -3.94 -3.79 -9.48
C GLN A 52 -3.46 -4.57 -10.69
N LEU A 53 -2.21 -5.04 -10.71
CA LEU A 53 -1.68 -5.85 -11.80
C LEU A 53 -2.48 -7.15 -12.00
N CYS A 54 -2.90 -7.82 -10.92
CA CYS A 54 -3.77 -8.99 -11.01
C CYS A 54 -5.10 -8.65 -11.69
N ALA A 55 -5.77 -7.58 -11.26
CA ALA A 55 -7.04 -7.17 -11.82
C ALA A 55 -6.93 -6.77 -13.30
N GLU A 56 -5.93 -5.96 -13.64
CA GLU A 56 -5.70 -5.48 -15.01
C GLU A 56 -5.38 -6.62 -15.97
N ASN A 57 -4.50 -7.54 -15.58
CA ASN A 57 -4.15 -8.70 -16.41
C ASN A 57 -5.37 -9.54 -16.75
N GLU A 58 -6.25 -9.79 -15.78
CA GLU A 58 -7.47 -10.55 -16.04
C GLU A 58 -8.46 -9.81 -16.94
N LEU A 59 -8.65 -8.50 -16.73
CA LEU A 59 -9.51 -7.71 -17.58
C LEU A 59 -8.98 -7.60 -19.02
N VAL A 60 -7.66 -7.51 -19.20
CA VAL A 60 -7.02 -7.57 -20.52
C VAL A 60 -7.23 -8.94 -21.15
N ARG A 61 -7.07 -10.03 -20.38
CA ARG A 61 -7.32 -11.40 -20.84
C ARG A 61 -8.75 -11.56 -21.35
N LEU A 62 -9.73 -11.10 -20.59
CA LEU A 62 -11.14 -11.13 -20.99
C LEU A 62 -11.41 -10.33 -22.27
N ARG A 63 -10.78 -9.16 -22.39
CA ARG A 63 -10.90 -8.30 -23.58
C ARG A 63 -10.31 -8.97 -24.84
N LEU A 64 -9.18 -9.64 -24.68
CA LEU A 64 -8.51 -10.33 -25.79
C LEU A 64 -9.29 -11.56 -26.31
N GLN A 65 -10.16 -12.15 -25.50
CA GLN A 65 -11.01 -13.26 -25.92
C GLN A 65 -12.06 -12.85 -26.98
N ARG A 66 -12.29 -11.56 -27.18
CA ARG A 66 -13.22 -10.99 -28.19
C ARG A 66 -14.64 -11.56 -28.12
N ARG A 67 -15.07 -12.06 -26.99
CA ARG A 67 -16.42 -12.54 -26.72
C ARG A 67 -16.92 -11.95 -25.41
N LEU A 68 -18.25 -11.78 -25.31
CA LEU A 68 -18.84 -11.40 -24.05
C LEU A 68 -18.68 -12.54 -23.04
N PRO A 69 -18.15 -12.27 -21.85
CA PRO A 69 -18.07 -13.26 -20.80
C PRO A 69 -19.47 -13.63 -20.30
N ASP A 70 -19.62 -14.87 -19.86
CA ASP A 70 -20.86 -15.33 -19.23
C ASP A 70 -21.06 -14.61 -17.88
N THR A 71 -22.34 -14.38 -17.52
CA THR A 71 -22.68 -13.76 -16.24
C THR A 71 -22.42 -14.72 -15.09
N GLY A 72 -21.89 -14.21 -14.00
CA GLY A 72 -21.57 -15.00 -12.80
C GLY A 72 -20.36 -14.46 -12.07
N ASP A 73 -19.98 -15.17 -11.04
CA ASP A 73 -18.79 -14.89 -10.22
C ASP A 73 -17.79 -16.03 -10.37
N ILE A 74 -16.56 -15.69 -10.64
CA ILE A 74 -15.45 -16.65 -10.82
C ILE A 74 -14.33 -16.22 -9.89
N GLU A 75 -13.85 -17.13 -9.08
CA GLU A 75 -12.66 -16.92 -8.26
C GLU A 75 -11.45 -17.63 -8.90
N THR A 76 -10.35 -16.92 -8.98
CA THR A 76 -9.10 -17.41 -9.55
C THR A 76 -7.94 -16.98 -8.66
N PRO A 77 -7.02 -17.89 -8.33
CA PRO A 77 -5.79 -17.49 -7.67
C PRO A 77 -4.94 -16.64 -8.60
N CYS A 78 -4.31 -15.61 -8.05
CA CYS A 78 -3.36 -14.77 -8.75
C CYS A 78 -2.08 -14.68 -7.95
N GLU A 79 -0.96 -15.03 -8.57
CA GLU A 79 0.34 -14.92 -7.95
C GLU A 79 1.14 -13.79 -8.61
N GLN A 80 1.58 -12.81 -7.79
CA GLN A 80 2.41 -11.70 -8.23
C GLN A 80 3.56 -11.50 -7.26
N ALA A 81 4.78 -11.45 -7.79
CA ALA A 81 6.00 -11.26 -7.01
C ALA A 81 6.12 -12.21 -5.80
N GLY A 82 5.72 -13.48 -5.96
CA GLY A 82 5.74 -14.49 -4.90
C GLY A 82 4.65 -14.32 -3.84
N GLN A 83 3.66 -13.44 -4.08
CA GLN A 83 2.51 -13.25 -3.19
C GLN A 83 1.25 -13.84 -3.82
N SER A 84 0.54 -14.68 -3.05
CA SER A 84 -0.72 -15.26 -3.47
C SER A 84 -1.88 -14.34 -3.11
N LEU A 85 -2.65 -13.96 -4.13
CA LEU A 85 -3.85 -13.13 -4.01
C LEU A 85 -5.04 -13.90 -4.59
N THR A 86 -6.24 -13.57 -4.14
CA THR A 86 -7.48 -14.11 -4.69
C THR A 86 -8.16 -13.04 -5.52
N LEU A 87 -8.40 -13.36 -6.79
CA LEU A 87 -9.11 -12.50 -7.72
C LEU A 87 -10.53 -13.04 -7.92
N THR A 88 -11.53 -12.23 -7.58
CA THR A 88 -12.95 -12.52 -7.84
C THR A 88 -13.40 -11.64 -9.00
N VAL A 89 -13.82 -12.26 -10.08
CA VAL A 89 -14.38 -11.58 -11.25
C VAL A 89 -15.89 -11.77 -11.24
N SER A 90 -16.61 -10.67 -11.14
CA SER A 90 -18.09 -10.64 -11.16
C SER A 90 -18.58 -10.05 -12.47
N VAL A 91 -19.27 -10.83 -13.28
CA VAL A 91 -19.83 -10.39 -14.56
C VAL A 91 -21.34 -10.20 -14.41
N ARG A 92 -21.80 -9.01 -14.75
CA ARG A 92 -23.22 -8.64 -14.66
C ARG A 92 -23.75 -8.12 -16.00
N THR A 93 -25.03 -8.31 -16.24
CA THR A 93 -25.72 -7.73 -17.39
C THR A 93 -25.82 -6.21 -17.26
N THR A 94 -25.90 -5.53 -18.39
CA THR A 94 -26.22 -4.11 -18.47
C THR A 94 -27.56 -3.94 -19.20
N PRO A 95 -28.20 -2.77 -19.15
CA PRO A 95 -29.44 -2.49 -19.91
C PRO A 95 -29.27 -2.74 -21.42
N ASN A 96 -28.06 -2.55 -21.95
CA ASN A 96 -27.74 -2.88 -23.32
C ASN A 96 -27.15 -4.30 -23.40
N PRO A 97 -27.77 -5.26 -24.09
CA PRO A 97 -27.33 -6.66 -24.13
C PRO A 97 -25.95 -6.86 -24.79
N ASN A 98 -25.47 -5.87 -25.56
CA ASN A 98 -24.15 -5.92 -26.19
C ASN A 98 -22.98 -5.61 -25.23
N PHE A 99 -23.28 -5.26 -23.98
CA PHE A 99 -22.29 -4.92 -22.98
C PHE A 99 -22.44 -5.78 -21.75
N ARG A 100 -21.32 -5.99 -21.05
CA ARG A 100 -21.25 -6.60 -19.72
C ARG A 100 -20.45 -5.70 -18.80
N ARG A 101 -20.94 -5.54 -17.59
CA ARG A 101 -20.16 -4.94 -16.51
C ARG A 101 -19.33 -6.04 -15.87
N VAL A 102 -18.04 -5.78 -15.74
CA VAL A 102 -17.09 -6.69 -15.12
C VAL A 102 -16.43 -5.99 -13.96
N ASP A 103 -16.58 -6.55 -12.78
CA ASP A 103 -15.95 -6.09 -11.55
C ASP A 103 -14.88 -7.11 -11.16
N ALA A 104 -13.62 -6.70 -11.16
CA ALA A 104 -12.48 -7.48 -10.67
C ALA A 104 -12.12 -7.01 -9.26
N LYS A 105 -12.28 -7.89 -8.28
CA LYS A 105 -11.96 -7.63 -6.88
C LYS A 105 -10.79 -8.51 -6.46
N VAL A 106 -9.74 -7.89 -5.95
CA VAL A 106 -8.56 -8.60 -5.44
C VAL A 106 -8.54 -8.53 -3.92
N SER A 107 -8.32 -9.67 -3.29
CA SER A 107 -8.25 -9.82 -1.84
C SER A 107 -7.08 -10.70 -1.44
N ARG A 108 -6.63 -10.51 -0.19
CA ARG A 108 -5.70 -11.40 0.50
C ARG A 108 -6.36 -11.89 1.77
N GLU A 109 -6.42 -13.23 1.95
CA GLU A 109 -7.03 -13.83 3.15
C GLU A 109 -8.41 -13.23 3.49
N ALA A 110 -9.28 -13.11 2.48
CA ALA A 110 -10.61 -12.48 2.53
C ALA A 110 -10.64 -10.96 2.77
N SER A 111 -9.50 -10.30 2.98
CA SER A 111 -9.42 -8.84 3.09
C SER A 111 -9.30 -8.20 1.72
N PRO A 112 -10.26 -7.33 1.31
CA PRO A 112 -10.21 -6.68 0.00
C PRO A 112 -9.07 -5.65 -0.04
N ILE A 113 -8.24 -5.71 -1.11
CA ILE A 113 -7.13 -4.78 -1.34
C ILE A 113 -7.49 -3.80 -2.45
N TRP A 114 -8.03 -4.31 -3.58
CA TRP A 114 -8.30 -3.52 -4.77
C TRP A 114 -9.55 -3.95 -5.48
N ARG A 115 -10.20 -3.02 -6.16
CA ARG A 115 -11.34 -3.28 -7.04
C ARG A 115 -11.22 -2.44 -8.30
N LEU A 116 -11.43 -3.08 -9.44
CA LEU A 116 -11.45 -2.44 -10.75
C LEU A 116 -12.73 -2.83 -11.47
N THR A 117 -13.45 -1.85 -12.00
CA THR A 117 -14.68 -2.06 -12.76
C THR A 117 -14.48 -1.60 -14.19
N THR A 118 -14.94 -2.40 -15.14
CA THR A 118 -14.95 -2.04 -16.57
C THR A 118 -16.24 -2.51 -17.25
N ILE A 119 -16.46 -2.01 -18.45
CA ILE A 119 -17.53 -2.45 -19.33
C ILE A 119 -16.89 -3.09 -20.57
N LEU A 120 -17.26 -4.33 -20.84
CA LEU A 120 -16.84 -5.06 -22.03
C LEU A 120 -17.97 -5.06 -23.06
N GLY A 121 -17.64 -4.67 -24.28
CA GLY A 121 -18.56 -4.72 -25.42
C GLY A 121 -18.34 -5.97 -26.28
N ARG A 122 -19.35 -6.31 -27.08
CA ARG A 122 -19.23 -7.33 -28.13
C ARG A 122 -18.40 -6.74 -29.29
N TYR A 123 -17.38 -7.47 -29.73
CA TYR A 123 -16.58 -7.14 -30.89
C TYR A 123 -17.03 -7.94 -32.12
#